data_d9f6329c7e206abab1afc18d9be205a3
#
_entry.id   d9f6329c7e206abab1afc18d9be205a3
#
_cell.length_a   1.000
_cell.length_b   1.000
_cell.length_c   1.000
_cell.angle_alpha   90.00
_cell.angle_beta   90.00
_cell.angle_gamma   90.00
#
_symmetry.space_group_name_H-M   'P 1'
#
loop_
_entity.id
_entity.type
_entity.pdbx_description
1 polymer ?
#
loop_
_entity_poly.entity_id
_entity_poly.type
_entity_poly.pdbx_seq_one_letter_code
_entity_poly.pdbx_strand_id
1 'polypeptide(L)'
;AAGFGGDTGRASVSGTANVTGAATILAEMDGVSVTESEAGAKGVDPGDPDVNTTMLALYIYSKTSDFLTKDIGLPAADLPTGPIGAAAALALNVDLAEAQASITSTGAVTSNGALSVRATSDLDASAKANGRTADDVGIGVAAAVALNLAAPTTEAVIAGYAMAPVVTIDTL
;
A
#
# COMPACT_ATOMS: atom_id res chain seq x y z
N ALA A 1 -4.45 -2.78 -9.88
CA ALA A 1 -5.28 -2.58 -8.69
C ALA A 1 -4.74 -1.42 -7.87
N ALA A 2 -5.60 -0.72 -7.15
CA ALA A 2 -5.23 0.31 -6.20
C ALA A 2 -6.02 0.12 -4.90
N GLY A 3 -5.32 0.08 -3.77
CA GLY A 3 -5.87 0.04 -2.43
C GLY A 3 -5.57 1.35 -1.70
N PHE A 4 -6.57 1.92 -1.04
CA PHE A 4 -6.40 3.08 -0.17
C PHE A 4 -7.02 2.73 1.17
N GLY A 5 -6.21 2.69 2.21
CA GLY A 5 -6.59 2.43 3.59
C GLY A 5 -6.34 3.66 4.47
N GLY A 6 -7.11 3.78 5.54
CA GLY A 6 -6.90 4.79 6.56
C GLY A 6 -7.71 4.43 7.79
N ASP A 7 -7.05 3.88 8.80
CA ASP A 7 -7.66 3.54 10.07
C ASP A 7 -7.29 4.57 11.15
N THR A 8 -8.23 4.88 12.04
CA THR A 8 -8.01 5.85 13.09
C THR A 8 -8.42 5.28 14.44
N GLY A 9 -7.43 5.16 15.34
CA GLY A 9 -7.63 4.84 16.75
C GLY A 9 -7.51 6.11 17.60
N ARG A 10 -8.57 6.50 18.33
CA ARG A 10 -8.52 7.70 19.20
C ARG A 10 -9.02 7.41 20.60
N ALA A 11 -8.25 7.87 21.59
CA ALA A 11 -8.65 7.88 22.98
C ALA A 11 -8.40 9.28 23.57
N SER A 12 -9.42 9.91 24.12
CA SER A 12 -9.29 11.26 24.67
C SER A 12 -10.08 11.48 25.97
N VAL A 13 -9.51 12.30 26.84
CA VAL A 13 -10.20 12.83 28.03
C VAL A 13 -10.38 14.33 27.88
N SER A 14 -11.64 14.78 27.81
CA SER A 14 -12.02 16.20 27.67
C SER A 14 -12.67 16.79 28.93
N GLY A 15 -12.92 15.99 29.96
CA GLY A 15 -13.52 16.39 31.23
C GLY A 15 -12.63 16.06 32.41
N THR A 16 -13.18 16.13 33.62
CA THR A 16 -12.45 15.79 34.85
C THR A 16 -12.60 14.30 35.18
N ALA A 17 -11.48 13.63 35.39
CA ALA A 17 -11.42 12.25 35.84
C ALA A 17 -10.56 12.15 37.12
N ASN A 18 -11.14 11.57 38.18
CA ASN A 18 -10.44 11.27 39.43
C ASN A 18 -10.36 9.76 39.62
N VAL A 19 -9.16 9.22 39.65
CA VAL A 19 -8.89 7.78 39.68
C VAL A 19 -8.14 7.43 40.97
N THR A 20 -8.67 6.48 41.73
CA THR A 20 -8.04 6.04 43.00
C THR A 20 -6.86 5.09 42.80
N GLY A 21 -6.69 4.52 41.62
CA GLY A 21 -5.61 3.64 41.22
C GLY A 21 -4.80 4.18 40.05
N ALA A 22 -4.16 3.32 39.29
CA ALA A 22 -3.51 3.69 38.06
C ALA A 22 -4.53 4.01 36.97
N ALA A 23 -4.21 4.92 36.06
CA ALA A 23 -5.03 5.31 34.91
C ALA A 23 -4.23 5.11 33.61
N THR A 24 -4.90 4.60 32.57
CA THR A 24 -4.31 4.46 31.24
C THR A 24 -5.27 5.04 30.20
N ILE A 25 -4.75 5.89 29.35
CA ILE A 25 -5.41 6.37 28.13
C ILE A 25 -4.64 5.75 26.98
N LEU A 26 -5.27 4.79 26.29
CA LEU A 26 -4.65 4.01 25.24
C LEU A 26 -5.43 4.19 23.94
N ALA A 27 -4.73 4.64 22.90
CA ALA A 27 -5.17 4.51 21.52
C ALA A 27 -4.32 3.45 20.83
N GLU A 28 -4.97 2.47 20.28
CA GLU A 28 -4.34 1.37 19.55
C GLU A 28 -4.96 1.27 18.18
N MET A 29 -4.10 1.11 17.18
CA MET A 29 -4.50 0.85 15.82
C MET A 29 -3.69 -0.33 15.32
N ASP A 30 -4.41 -1.32 14.82
CA ASP A 30 -3.89 -2.53 14.20
C ASP A 30 -4.60 -2.67 12.84
N GLY A 31 -3.83 -2.67 11.76
CA GLY A 31 -4.38 -2.68 10.42
C GLY A 31 -3.59 -3.57 9.47
N VAL A 32 -4.30 -4.23 8.56
CA VAL A 32 -3.71 -5.01 7.47
C VAL A 32 -4.24 -4.49 6.15
N SER A 33 -3.34 -4.07 5.27
CA SER A 33 -3.69 -3.59 3.94
C SER A 33 -2.96 -4.38 2.87
N VAL A 34 -3.72 -5.04 1.99
CA VAL A 34 -3.15 -5.89 0.93
C VAL A 34 -3.75 -5.48 -0.42
N THR A 35 -2.89 -5.18 -1.38
CA THR A 35 -3.30 -4.91 -2.75
C THR A 35 -2.59 -5.87 -3.70
N GLU A 36 -3.37 -6.61 -4.48
CA GLU A 36 -2.84 -7.55 -5.47
C GLU A 36 -3.35 -7.19 -6.87
N SER A 37 -2.46 -7.28 -7.85
CA SER A 37 -2.78 -7.09 -9.25
C SER A 37 -2.16 -8.20 -10.07
N GLU A 38 -2.98 -8.81 -10.90
CA GLU A 38 -2.54 -9.82 -11.87
C GLU A 38 -2.98 -9.40 -13.27
N ALA A 39 -2.08 -9.49 -14.22
CA ALA A 39 -2.37 -9.29 -15.63
C ALA A 39 -1.83 -10.46 -16.42
N GLY A 40 -2.70 -11.03 -17.26
CA GLY A 40 -2.36 -12.08 -18.21
C GLY A 40 -2.71 -11.65 -19.63
N ALA A 41 -1.83 -11.90 -20.57
CA ALA A 41 -2.12 -11.71 -21.99
C ALA A 41 -1.96 -13.04 -22.73
N LYS A 42 -2.99 -13.42 -23.49
CA LYS A 42 -2.97 -14.58 -24.41
C LYS A 42 -2.33 -14.13 -25.68
N GLY A 43 -1.48 -13.47 -26.00
CA GLY A 43 -0.94 -13.10 -27.29
C GLY A 43 -2.01 -12.75 -28.37
N VAL A 44 -1.71 -11.80 -29.17
CA VAL A 44 -2.53 -11.45 -30.31
C VAL A 44 -1.89 -12.03 -31.54
N ASP A 45 -2.64 -12.85 -32.28
CA ASP A 45 -2.20 -13.36 -33.57
C ASP A 45 -2.26 -12.22 -34.60
N PRO A 46 -1.12 -11.84 -35.23
CA PRO A 46 -1.12 -10.81 -36.27
C PRO A 46 -2.03 -11.14 -37.49
N GLY A 47 -2.46 -12.40 -37.61
CA GLY A 47 -3.39 -12.87 -38.67
C GLY A 47 -4.87 -12.81 -38.29
N ASP A 48 -5.23 -12.41 -37.07
CA ASP A 48 -6.64 -12.30 -36.67
C ASP A 48 -7.35 -11.17 -37.43
N PRO A 49 -8.51 -11.46 -38.08
CA PRO A 49 -9.24 -10.49 -38.89
C PRO A 49 -9.96 -9.39 -38.07
N ASP A 50 -9.90 -9.38 -36.76
CA ASP A 50 -10.45 -8.29 -35.94
C ASP A 50 -9.54 -7.05 -36.03
N VAL A 51 -10.01 -6.06 -36.80
CA VAL A 51 -9.24 -4.88 -37.24
C VAL A 51 -8.64 -4.08 -36.08
N ASN A 52 -9.30 -4.01 -34.92
CA ASN A 52 -8.79 -3.26 -33.77
C ASN A 52 -7.65 -4.01 -33.07
N THR A 53 -7.76 -5.32 -32.97
CA THR A 53 -6.76 -6.20 -32.39
C THR A 53 -5.51 -6.28 -33.28
N THR A 54 -5.70 -6.33 -34.59
CA THR A 54 -4.60 -6.36 -35.58
C THR A 54 -3.78 -5.07 -35.58
N MET A 55 -4.41 -3.91 -35.46
CA MET A 55 -3.69 -2.63 -35.37
C MET A 55 -2.86 -2.50 -34.09
N LEU A 56 -3.41 -2.96 -32.96
CA LEU A 56 -2.67 -2.99 -31.69
C LEU A 56 -1.52 -4.00 -31.75
N ALA A 57 -1.74 -5.19 -32.32
CA ALA A 57 -0.71 -6.20 -32.50
C ALA A 57 0.44 -5.71 -33.38
N LEU A 58 0.13 -5.05 -34.52
CA LEU A 58 1.15 -4.48 -35.39
C LEU A 58 1.94 -3.35 -34.72
N TYR A 59 1.27 -2.52 -33.91
CA TYR A 59 1.95 -1.48 -33.13
C TYR A 59 2.90 -2.08 -32.10
N ILE A 60 2.44 -3.07 -31.32
CA ILE A 60 3.28 -3.78 -30.32
C ILE A 60 4.43 -4.47 -31.03
N TYR A 61 4.17 -5.17 -32.14
CA TYR A 61 5.19 -5.85 -32.91
C TYR A 61 6.29 -4.87 -33.40
N SER A 62 5.88 -3.73 -33.99
CA SER A 62 6.84 -2.74 -34.45
C SER A 62 7.72 -2.21 -33.33
N LYS A 63 7.15 -1.93 -32.16
CA LYS A 63 7.91 -1.45 -31.00
C LYS A 63 8.83 -2.50 -30.41
N THR A 64 8.34 -3.73 -30.31
CA THR A 64 9.15 -4.86 -29.80
C THR A 64 10.28 -5.21 -30.76
N SER A 65 10.02 -5.23 -32.06
CA SER A 65 11.02 -5.44 -33.10
C SER A 65 12.10 -4.36 -33.07
N ASP A 66 11.73 -3.09 -32.99
CA ASP A 66 12.66 -1.99 -32.86
C ASP A 66 13.56 -2.11 -31.60
N PHE A 67 12.98 -2.47 -30.47
CA PHE A 67 13.70 -2.68 -29.24
C PHE A 67 14.68 -3.86 -29.34
N LEU A 68 14.24 -5.00 -29.86
CA LEU A 68 15.07 -6.18 -29.99
C LEU A 68 16.22 -5.97 -30.98
N THR A 69 15.99 -5.25 -32.07
CA THR A 69 17.00 -5.02 -33.11
C THR A 69 17.95 -3.87 -32.78
N LYS A 70 17.44 -2.74 -32.27
CA LYS A 70 18.23 -1.53 -32.02
C LYS A 70 18.85 -1.49 -30.64
N ASP A 71 18.12 -1.91 -29.61
CA ASP A 71 18.57 -1.79 -28.23
C ASP A 71 19.26 -3.05 -27.70
N ILE A 72 18.83 -4.24 -28.16
CA ILE A 72 19.45 -5.54 -27.79
C ILE A 72 20.39 -6.05 -28.87
N GLY A 73 20.29 -5.57 -30.10
CA GLY A 73 21.20 -5.93 -31.18
C GLY A 73 20.96 -7.32 -31.81
N LEU A 74 19.73 -7.87 -31.65
CA LEU A 74 19.37 -9.12 -32.32
C LEU A 74 19.14 -8.90 -33.81
N PRO A 75 19.68 -9.77 -34.71
CA PRO A 75 19.37 -9.70 -36.14
C PRO A 75 17.86 -9.88 -36.40
N ALA A 76 17.30 -9.12 -37.32
CA ALA A 76 15.87 -9.20 -37.66
C ALA A 76 15.41 -10.58 -38.14
N ALA A 77 16.34 -11.40 -38.65
CA ALA A 77 16.06 -12.78 -39.06
C ALA A 77 15.85 -13.78 -37.91
N ASP A 78 16.30 -13.41 -36.70
CA ASP A 78 16.15 -14.25 -35.49
C ASP A 78 14.92 -13.87 -34.65
N LEU A 79 14.11 -12.93 -35.13
CA LEU A 79 12.89 -12.56 -34.41
C LEU A 79 11.85 -13.69 -34.53
N PRO A 80 11.27 -14.14 -33.41
CA PRO A 80 10.25 -15.18 -33.44
C PRO A 80 9.03 -14.75 -34.24
N THR A 81 8.51 -15.65 -35.05
CA THR A 81 7.33 -15.45 -35.92
C THR A 81 6.09 -16.06 -35.27
N GLY A 82 5.73 -15.68 -34.09
CA GLY A 82 4.56 -16.20 -33.38
C GLY A 82 3.69 -15.09 -32.80
N PRO A 83 2.57 -15.45 -32.17
CA PRO A 83 1.74 -14.49 -31.48
C PRO A 83 2.55 -13.69 -30.46
N ILE A 84 2.28 -12.39 -30.38
CA ILE A 84 2.93 -11.48 -29.41
C ILE A 84 2.01 -11.31 -28.22
N GLY A 85 2.51 -11.63 -27.04
CA GLY A 85 1.82 -11.40 -25.77
C GLY A 85 2.44 -10.23 -25.01
N ALA A 86 1.64 -9.28 -24.57
CA ALA A 86 2.06 -8.21 -23.68
C ALA A 86 1.15 -8.17 -22.46
N ALA A 87 1.74 -8.19 -21.28
CA ALA A 87 1.02 -8.09 -20.01
C ALA A 87 1.64 -7.03 -19.13
N ALA A 88 0.81 -6.22 -18.47
CA ALA A 88 1.27 -5.26 -17.48
C ALA A 88 0.38 -5.30 -16.23
N ALA A 89 0.99 -5.43 -15.06
CA ALA A 89 0.31 -5.37 -13.79
C ALA A 89 0.81 -4.19 -12.97
N LEU A 90 -0.12 -3.43 -12.40
CA LEU A 90 0.17 -2.36 -11.45
C LEU A 90 -0.60 -2.61 -10.16
N ALA A 91 0.11 -2.68 -9.05
CA ALA A 91 -0.47 -2.67 -7.71
C ALA A 91 0.04 -1.43 -6.96
N LEU A 92 -0.89 -0.59 -6.52
CA LEU A 92 -0.62 0.56 -5.66
C LEU A 92 -1.37 0.37 -4.35
N ASN A 93 -0.65 0.36 -3.24
CA ASN A 93 -1.21 0.38 -1.90
C ASN A 93 -0.78 1.65 -1.19
N VAL A 94 -1.74 2.41 -0.67
CA VAL A 94 -1.50 3.58 0.16
C VAL A 94 -2.31 3.42 1.43
N ASP A 95 -1.63 3.37 2.57
CA ASP A 95 -2.26 3.23 3.88
C ASP A 95 -1.77 4.32 4.83
N LEU A 96 -2.73 5.10 5.33
CA LEU A 96 -2.51 6.22 6.24
C LEU A 96 -3.26 5.91 7.54
N ALA A 97 -2.53 5.46 8.53
CA ALA A 97 -3.08 5.09 9.83
C ALA A 97 -2.77 6.16 10.89
N GLU A 98 -3.71 6.40 11.80
CA GLU A 98 -3.54 7.38 12.88
C GLU A 98 -3.94 6.77 14.23
N ALA A 99 -3.03 6.79 15.21
CA ALA A 99 -3.34 6.49 16.61
C ALA A 99 -3.09 7.72 17.48
N GLN A 100 -4.12 8.22 18.15
CA GLN A 100 -4.02 9.42 18.99
C GLN A 100 -4.59 9.18 20.38
N ALA A 101 -3.74 9.32 21.41
CA ALA A 101 -4.12 9.32 22.81
C ALA A 101 -3.91 10.69 23.43
N SER A 102 -4.93 11.29 24.06
CA SER A 102 -4.78 12.65 24.58
C SER A 102 -5.57 12.95 25.84
N ILE A 103 -5.02 13.85 26.67
CA ILE A 103 -5.77 14.66 27.61
C ILE A 103 -5.91 16.04 26.96
N THR A 104 -7.11 16.42 26.57
CA THR A 104 -7.35 17.69 25.85
C THR A 104 -7.13 18.89 26.76
N SER A 105 -7.08 20.10 26.21
CA SER A 105 -6.88 21.34 26.97
C SER A 105 -7.95 21.62 28.05
N THR A 106 -9.15 21.03 27.88
CA THR A 106 -10.24 21.08 28.87
C THR A 106 -10.27 19.86 29.79
N GLY A 107 -9.41 18.85 29.52
CA GLY A 107 -9.32 17.64 30.29
C GLY A 107 -8.49 17.82 31.56
N ALA A 108 -8.90 17.17 32.65
CA ALA A 108 -8.15 17.08 33.89
C ALA A 108 -8.18 15.66 34.44
N VAL A 109 -7.02 15.05 34.64
CA VAL A 109 -6.91 13.71 35.18
C VAL A 109 -6.08 13.76 36.48
N THR A 110 -6.66 13.27 37.56
CA THR A 110 -5.97 13.08 38.83
C THR A 110 -5.98 11.60 39.16
N SER A 111 -4.81 11.03 39.37
CA SER A 111 -4.62 9.61 39.69
C SER A 111 -3.77 9.43 40.95
N ASN A 112 -4.18 8.55 41.85
CA ASN A 112 -3.37 8.20 43.03
C ASN A 112 -2.31 7.13 42.67
N GLY A 113 -2.40 6.49 41.52
CA GLY A 113 -1.39 5.59 40.92
C GLY A 113 -0.74 6.21 39.70
N ALA A 114 0.00 5.40 38.92
CA ALA A 114 0.62 5.85 37.70
C ALA A 114 -0.44 6.26 36.64
N LEU A 115 -0.15 7.31 35.89
CA LEU A 115 -0.91 7.72 34.72
C LEU A 115 -0.09 7.43 33.45
N SER A 116 -0.66 6.69 32.52
CA SER A 116 -0.06 6.42 31.21
C SER A 116 -0.95 6.97 30.09
N VAL A 117 -0.36 7.73 29.17
CA VAL A 117 -0.99 8.15 27.92
C VAL A 117 -0.19 7.55 26.78
N ARG A 118 -0.79 6.63 26.03
CA ARG A 118 -0.07 5.82 25.04
C ARG A 118 -0.84 5.74 23.74
N ALA A 119 -0.12 5.92 22.62
CA ALA A 119 -0.60 5.66 21.28
C ALA A 119 0.31 4.64 20.61
N THR A 120 -0.30 3.60 20.02
CA THR A 120 0.42 2.56 19.28
C THR A 120 -0.21 2.32 17.93
N SER A 121 0.62 2.09 16.92
CA SER A 121 0.16 1.74 15.58
C SER A 121 0.96 0.54 15.08
N ASP A 122 0.26 -0.53 14.74
CA ASP A 122 0.80 -1.69 14.05
C ASP A 122 0.11 -1.81 12.69
N LEU A 123 0.86 -1.58 11.62
CA LEU A 123 0.33 -1.51 10.27
C LEU A 123 1.09 -2.44 9.34
N ASP A 124 0.44 -3.51 8.93
CA ASP A 124 0.92 -4.43 7.91
C ASP A 124 0.37 -4.03 6.52
N ALA A 125 1.23 -3.49 5.68
CA ALA A 125 0.84 -3.07 4.34
C ALA A 125 1.65 -3.81 3.27
N SER A 126 0.98 -4.32 2.24
CA SER A 126 1.65 -4.99 1.14
C SER A 126 1.01 -4.72 -0.22
N ALA A 127 1.85 -4.65 -1.26
CA ALA A 127 1.42 -4.57 -2.65
C ALA A 127 2.11 -5.65 -3.46
N LYS A 128 1.34 -6.39 -4.28
CA LYS A 128 1.85 -7.42 -5.19
C LYS A 128 1.34 -7.18 -6.60
N ALA A 129 2.25 -7.20 -7.56
CA ALA A 129 1.91 -7.15 -8.98
C ALA A 129 2.52 -8.35 -9.70
N ASN A 130 1.75 -9.00 -10.56
CA ASN A 130 2.19 -10.14 -11.33
C ASN A 130 1.74 -10.00 -12.80
N GLY A 131 2.70 -9.87 -13.70
CA GLY A 131 2.45 -9.87 -15.14
C GLY A 131 2.93 -11.18 -15.75
N ARG A 132 2.07 -11.84 -16.51
CA ARG A 132 2.38 -13.09 -17.20
C ARG A 132 1.97 -13.02 -18.67
N THR A 133 2.77 -13.62 -19.51
CA THR A 133 2.36 -13.96 -20.87
C THR A 133 1.96 -15.43 -20.96
N ALA A 134 1.10 -15.80 -21.90
CA ALA A 134 0.75 -17.20 -22.13
C ALA A 134 1.96 -17.98 -22.68
N ASP A 135 1.99 -19.28 -22.41
CA ASP A 135 3.12 -20.16 -22.80
C ASP A 135 3.19 -20.40 -24.30
N ASP A 136 2.12 -20.13 -25.04
CA ASP A 136 1.97 -20.36 -26.48
C ASP A 136 2.25 -19.10 -27.34
N VAL A 137 2.82 -18.05 -26.76
CA VAL A 137 3.24 -16.86 -27.51
C VAL A 137 4.67 -16.98 -28.03
N GLY A 138 4.93 -16.51 -29.25
CA GLY A 138 6.27 -16.49 -29.83
C GLY A 138 7.18 -15.44 -29.17
N ILE A 139 6.60 -14.29 -28.81
CA ILE A 139 7.26 -13.24 -28.02
C ILE A 139 6.36 -12.88 -26.86
N GLY A 140 6.85 -13.02 -25.65
CA GLY A 140 6.15 -12.61 -24.44
C GLY A 140 6.87 -11.45 -23.76
N VAL A 141 6.16 -10.35 -23.52
CA VAL A 141 6.65 -9.21 -22.72
C VAL A 141 5.72 -9.04 -21.51
N ALA A 142 6.26 -9.13 -20.32
CA ALA A 142 5.51 -8.92 -19.09
C ALA A 142 6.21 -7.88 -18.23
N ALA A 143 5.43 -6.95 -17.70
CA ALA A 143 5.88 -5.96 -16.73
C ALA A 143 4.98 -5.99 -15.48
N ALA A 144 5.59 -5.84 -14.30
CA ALA A 144 4.86 -5.73 -13.06
C ALA A 144 5.49 -4.64 -12.19
N VAL A 145 4.65 -3.76 -11.67
CA VAL A 145 5.06 -2.71 -10.74
C VAL A 145 4.18 -2.79 -9.49
N ALA A 146 4.81 -2.96 -8.34
CA ALA A 146 4.15 -2.89 -7.04
C ALA A 146 4.73 -1.73 -6.24
N LEU A 147 3.87 -0.83 -5.79
CA LEU A 147 4.22 0.28 -4.91
C LEU A 147 3.40 0.20 -3.63
N ASN A 148 4.10 0.20 -2.50
CA ASN A 148 3.49 0.23 -1.18
C ASN A 148 3.95 1.49 -0.45
N LEU A 149 2.99 2.29 0.01
CA LEU A 149 3.21 3.46 0.84
C LEU A 149 2.40 3.29 2.12
N ALA A 150 3.10 3.06 3.23
CA ALA A 150 2.52 3.02 4.56
C ALA A 150 3.09 4.20 5.37
N ALA A 151 2.21 5.02 5.93
CA ALA A 151 2.60 6.17 6.73
C ALA A 151 1.74 6.23 8.00
N PRO A 152 2.05 5.42 9.03
CA PRO A 152 1.38 5.51 10.31
C PRO A 152 1.80 6.79 11.05
N THR A 153 0.86 7.37 11.78
CA THR A 153 1.09 8.49 12.67
C THR A 153 0.64 8.12 14.07
N THR A 154 1.53 8.24 15.04
CA THR A 154 1.20 8.02 16.46
C THR A 154 1.42 9.29 17.25
N GLU A 155 0.42 9.68 18.04
CA GLU A 155 0.47 10.88 18.87
C GLU A 155 -0.05 10.60 20.28
N ALA A 156 0.77 10.89 21.30
CA ALA A 156 0.35 10.87 22.68
C ALA A 156 0.59 12.25 23.31
N VAL A 157 -0.45 12.91 23.77
CA VAL A 157 -0.40 14.32 24.21
C VAL A 157 -1.14 14.55 25.50
N ILE A 158 -0.53 15.34 26.39
CA ILE A 158 -1.19 15.94 27.54
C ILE A 158 -1.22 17.46 27.31
N ALA A 159 -2.35 17.97 26.79
CA ALA A 159 -2.60 19.41 26.64
C ALA A 159 -3.38 20.01 27.81
N GLY A 160 -3.99 19.17 28.64
CA GLY A 160 -4.75 19.54 29.83
C GLY A 160 -3.96 19.37 31.12
N TYR A 161 -4.68 19.18 32.21
CA TYR A 161 -4.10 18.96 33.53
C TYR A 161 -3.94 17.46 33.83
N ALA A 162 -2.76 17.08 34.30
CA ALA A 162 -2.48 15.73 34.75
C ALA A 162 -1.72 15.75 36.09
N MET A 163 -2.22 15.02 37.08
CA MET A 163 -1.59 14.84 38.37
C MET A 163 -1.56 13.37 38.75
N ALA A 164 -0.35 12.83 38.90
CA ALA A 164 -0.10 11.46 39.30
C ALA A 164 1.31 11.33 39.92
N PRO A 165 1.59 10.31 40.75
CA PRO A 165 2.94 10.05 41.22
C PRO A 165 3.96 9.79 40.12
N VAL A 166 3.50 9.18 39.01
CA VAL A 166 4.28 8.94 37.81
C VAL A 166 3.37 9.23 36.59
N VAL A 167 3.89 10.00 35.66
CA VAL A 167 3.23 10.27 34.38
C VAL A 167 4.13 9.76 33.26
N THR A 168 3.61 8.89 32.40
CA THR A 168 4.30 8.36 31.23
C THR A 168 3.54 8.75 29.97
N ILE A 169 4.24 9.25 28.97
CA ILE A 169 3.73 9.52 27.62
C ILE A 169 4.57 8.68 26.66
N ASP A 170 3.94 7.86 25.85
CA ASP A 170 4.62 6.88 25.00
C ASP A 170 3.94 6.78 23.63
N THR A 171 4.77 6.66 22.56
CA THR A 171 4.35 6.43 21.19
C THR A 171 5.19 5.31 20.58
N LEU A 172 4.53 4.31 20.00
CA LEU A 172 5.17 3.14 19.37
C LEU A 172 4.58 2.89 17.99
#